data_ec9ad10656457a60d691eb247da5460e
#
_entry.id   ec9ad10656457a60d691eb247da5460e
#
_cell.length_a   1.000
_cell.length_b   1.000
_cell.length_c   1.000
_cell.angle_alpha   90.00
_cell.angle_beta   90.00
_cell.angle_gamma   90.00
#
_symmetry.space_group_name_H-M   'P 1'
#
loop_
_entity.id
_entity.type
_entity.pdbx_description
1 polymer ?
#
loop_
_entity_poly.entity_id
_entity_poly.type
_entity_poly.pdbx_seq_one_letter_code
_entity_poly.pdbx_strand_id
1 'polypeptide(L)'
;MRKISYLLAISLLTSCTIIRGYMADGAYGPTSFSYEKQLKDTIVNRSEVFTFDHASLQADWIDTLHFFNQGRMYSNTTMWEAIGPKTETQGVLIVKDDSIVYEKCTGDITPDKIAGVFSVTKSITSLLCGIAVDEGYIKSIDEPVTVYLTELLKADPMWQKLTIRHLLDMQSGLNFDDTYSLRLQDLKRLNAMSRLYYGRNIKAQVKKLKFRCEPGTEYRYESMTTEILGLVIERATGRRFADYLAEKVWTPLGMEF
;
A
#
# COMPACT_ATOMS: atom_id res chain seq x y z
N MET A 1 29.41 19.50 29.04
CA MET A 1 28.70 20.22 27.94
C MET A 1 28.78 19.50 26.59
N ARG A 2 29.96 19.04 26.11
CA ARG A 2 30.07 18.31 24.80
C ARG A 2 29.19 17.05 24.68
N LYS A 3 29.05 16.22 25.73
CA LYS A 3 28.25 14.98 25.69
C LYS A 3 26.75 15.25 25.54
N ILE A 4 26.23 16.36 26.11
CA ILE A 4 24.82 16.75 25.99
C ILE A 4 24.51 17.24 24.57
N SER A 5 25.46 17.95 23.95
CA SER A 5 25.31 18.40 22.55
C SER A 5 25.27 17.23 21.55
N TYR A 6 26.03 16.15 21.78
CA TYR A 6 25.99 14.95 20.93
C TYR A 6 24.67 14.18 21.11
N LEU A 7 24.15 14.07 22.33
CA LEU A 7 22.87 13.41 22.59
C LEU A 7 21.69 14.19 21.95
N LEU A 8 21.70 15.53 22.04
CA LEU A 8 20.71 16.38 21.36
C LEU A 8 20.84 16.31 19.84
N ALA A 9 22.05 16.28 19.27
CA ALA A 9 22.27 16.12 17.85
C ALA A 9 21.78 14.76 17.34
N ILE A 10 22.07 13.68 18.08
CA ILE A 10 21.58 12.33 17.76
C ILE A 10 20.05 12.27 17.84
N SER A 11 19.41 12.86 18.85
CA SER A 11 17.96 12.89 18.97
C SER A 11 17.28 13.71 17.87
N LEU A 12 17.90 14.80 17.42
CA LEU A 12 17.44 15.60 16.28
C LEU A 12 17.60 14.83 14.96
N LEU A 13 18.68 14.10 14.77
CA LEU A 13 18.90 13.27 13.60
C LEU A 13 17.90 12.10 13.52
N THR A 14 17.62 11.43 14.62
CA THR A 14 16.64 10.32 14.66
C THR A 14 15.19 10.79 14.50
N SER A 15 14.91 12.10 14.62
CA SER A 15 13.59 12.67 14.35
C SER A 15 13.31 12.85 12.85
N CYS A 16 14.33 12.91 12.00
CA CYS A 16 14.18 13.04 10.56
C CYS A 16 13.68 11.71 9.94
N THR A 17 12.56 11.76 9.24
CA THR A 17 11.96 10.57 8.61
C THR A 17 12.85 9.93 7.55
N ILE A 18 13.68 10.73 6.85
CA ILE A 18 14.65 10.24 5.86
C ILE A 18 15.72 9.39 6.55
N ILE A 19 16.25 9.87 7.69
CA ILE A 19 17.27 9.13 8.43
C ILE A 19 16.69 7.87 9.04
N ARG A 20 15.47 7.92 9.57
CA ARG A 20 14.77 6.72 10.05
C ARG A 20 14.58 5.70 8.94
N GLY A 21 14.16 6.14 7.75
CA GLY A 21 14.02 5.28 6.58
C GLY A 21 15.35 4.62 6.19
N TYR A 22 16.42 5.42 6.10
CA TYR A 22 17.75 4.90 5.78
C TYR A 22 18.24 3.89 6.82
N MET A 23 18.02 4.14 8.10
CA MET A 23 18.39 3.20 9.18
C MET A 23 17.54 1.92 9.18
N ALA A 24 16.30 2.01 8.73
CA ALA A 24 15.39 0.87 8.66
C ALA A 24 15.67 -0.01 7.42
N ASP A 25 15.75 0.59 6.24
CA ASP A 25 15.71 -0.11 4.96
C ASP A 25 16.90 0.22 4.04
N GLY A 26 17.86 1.02 4.51
CA GLY A 26 19.04 1.39 3.74
C GLY A 26 18.76 2.41 2.63
N ALA A 27 19.64 2.44 1.62
CA ALA A 27 19.58 3.42 0.54
C ALA A 27 18.44 3.16 -0.48
N TYR A 28 17.91 1.95 -0.52
CA TYR A 28 16.95 1.52 -1.54
C TYR A 28 15.49 1.75 -1.15
N GLY A 29 15.23 2.17 0.11
CA GLY A 29 13.87 2.39 0.62
C GLY A 29 13.16 1.09 1.02
N PRO A 30 11.82 1.13 1.21
CA PRO A 30 11.08 0.01 1.74
C PRO A 30 11.11 -1.22 0.82
N THR A 31 11.29 -2.39 1.42
CA THR A 31 11.29 -3.71 0.79
C THR A 31 10.06 -4.50 1.23
N SER A 32 9.86 -5.68 0.67
CA SER A 32 8.78 -6.61 1.08
C SER A 32 8.83 -6.98 2.57
N PHE A 33 9.97 -6.80 3.24
CA PHE A 33 10.16 -7.12 4.66
C PHE A 33 10.23 -5.90 5.58
N SER A 34 10.07 -4.69 5.05
CA SER A 34 10.14 -3.46 5.84
C SER A 34 9.08 -3.37 6.93
N TYR A 35 7.96 -4.10 6.79
CA TYR A 35 6.91 -4.19 7.79
C TYR A 35 7.43 -4.67 9.17
N GLU A 36 8.50 -5.44 9.23
CA GLU A 36 9.10 -5.91 10.48
C GLU A 36 9.58 -4.75 11.36
N LYS A 37 10.00 -3.64 10.74
CA LYS A 37 10.57 -2.45 11.38
C LYS A 37 9.61 -1.27 11.47
N GLN A 38 8.41 -1.39 10.91
CA GLN A 38 7.40 -0.34 10.90
C GLN A 38 6.37 -0.53 12.01
N LEU A 39 5.68 0.56 12.36
CA LEU A 39 4.50 0.47 13.20
C LEU A 39 3.41 -0.28 12.43
N LYS A 40 2.82 -1.27 13.05
CA LYS A 40 1.83 -2.14 12.41
C LYS A 40 0.75 -2.56 13.39
N ASP A 41 -0.43 -2.79 12.87
CA ASP A 41 -1.47 -3.57 13.52
C ASP A 41 -1.36 -5.04 13.07
N THR A 42 -1.76 -5.97 13.92
CA THR A 42 -1.83 -7.38 13.58
C THR A 42 -3.29 -7.79 13.51
N ILE A 43 -3.68 -8.39 12.38
CA ILE A 43 -4.96 -9.05 12.21
C ILE A 43 -4.74 -10.52 12.55
N VAL A 44 -5.55 -11.03 13.47
CA VAL A 44 -5.55 -12.46 13.82
C VAL A 44 -6.79 -13.08 13.21
N ASN A 45 -6.61 -14.10 12.37
CA ASN A 45 -7.74 -14.89 11.89
C ASN A 45 -8.41 -15.59 13.07
N ARG A 46 -9.75 -15.48 13.13
CA ARG A 46 -10.58 -16.12 14.16
C ARG A 46 -11.57 -17.13 13.58
N SER A 47 -11.47 -17.41 12.30
CA SER A 47 -12.31 -18.37 11.58
C SER A 47 -11.50 -19.58 11.13
N GLU A 48 -12.19 -20.56 10.57
CA GLU A 48 -11.55 -21.64 9.84
C GLU A 48 -10.79 -21.07 8.64
N VAL A 49 -9.55 -21.52 8.48
CA VAL A 49 -8.67 -21.07 7.38
C VAL A 49 -9.13 -21.76 6.09
N PHE A 50 -9.36 -20.97 5.05
CA PHE A 50 -9.60 -21.47 3.71
C PHE A 50 -8.25 -21.76 3.03
N THR A 51 -8.10 -22.95 2.48
CA THR A 51 -6.93 -23.33 1.68
C THR A 51 -7.37 -23.82 0.32
N PHE A 52 -6.65 -23.44 -0.72
CA PHE A 52 -6.85 -24.02 -2.05
C PHE A 52 -6.26 -25.42 -2.11
N ASP A 53 -6.94 -26.33 -2.77
CA ASP A 53 -6.38 -27.63 -3.10
C ASP A 53 -5.23 -27.49 -4.10
N HIS A 54 -4.25 -28.38 -4.02
CA HIS A 54 -3.23 -28.48 -5.05
C HIS A 54 -3.72 -29.41 -6.17
N ALA A 55 -3.62 -28.96 -7.41
CA ALA A 55 -3.93 -29.79 -8.55
C ALA A 55 -3.01 -31.04 -8.57
N SER A 56 -3.58 -32.21 -8.86
CA SER A 56 -2.85 -33.49 -8.90
C SER A 56 -1.79 -33.55 -10.01
N LEU A 57 -1.90 -32.70 -11.02
CA LEU A 57 -0.94 -32.51 -12.10
C LEU A 57 -0.48 -31.05 -12.07
N GLN A 58 0.79 -30.83 -11.80
CA GLN A 58 1.40 -29.55 -12.13
C GLN A 58 1.23 -29.31 -13.63
N ALA A 59 0.79 -28.12 -13.98
CA ALA A 59 0.46 -27.83 -15.37
C ALA A 59 1.74 -27.77 -16.23
N ASP A 60 2.09 -28.86 -16.88
CA ASP A 60 3.26 -28.98 -17.79
C ASP A 60 3.31 -27.88 -18.84
N TRP A 61 2.15 -27.31 -19.20
CA TRP A 61 2.06 -26.20 -20.17
C TRP A 61 2.71 -24.91 -19.64
N ILE A 62 2.86 -24.73 -18.35
CA ILE A 62 3.51 -23.54 -17.73
C ILE A 62 5.04 -23.65 -17.88
N ASP A 63 5.56 -24.82 -18.05
CA ASP A 63 6.99 -25.09 -18.23
C ASP A 63 7.42 -25.02 -19.71
N THR A 64 6.48 -24.78 -20.65
CA THR A 64 6.78 -24.67 -22.07
C THR A 64 6.12 -23.43 -22.66
N LEU A 65 6.63 -22.26 -22.31
CA LEU A 65 6.09 -20.99 -22.78
C LEU A 65 6.76 -20.53 -24.09
N HIS A 66 5.92 -19.96 -24.95
CA HIS A 66 6.33 -19.19 -26.11
C HIS A 66 5.80 -17.78 -25.97
N PHE A 67 6.66 -16.80 -25.84
CA PHE A 67 6.23 -15.40 -25.70
C PHE A 67 7.25 -14.44 -26.31
N PHE A 68 6.74 -13.27 -26.70
CA PHE A 68 7.53 -12.21 -27.30
C PHE A 68 7.73 -11.09 -26.27
N ASN A 69 8.98 -10.74 -25.98
CA ASN A 69 9.29 -9.66 -25.07
C ASN A 69 10.50 -8.86 -25.59
N GLN A 70 10.38 -7.54 -25.60
CA GLN A 70 11.44 -6.59 -26.03
C GLN A 70 12.10 -6.95 -27.37
N GLY A 71 11.30 -7.32 -28.39
CA GLY A 71 11.79 -7.67 -29.71
C GLY A 71 12.40 -9.07 -29.84
N ARG A 72 12.35 -9.89 -28.80
CA ARG A 72 12.90 -11.26 -28.79
C ARG A 72 11.81 -12.30 -28.52
N MET A 73 11.83 -13.36 -29.33
CA MET A 73 11.01 -14.55 -29.08
C MET A 73 11.69 -15.47 -28.08
N TYR A 74 10.96 -15.90 -27.09
CA TYR A 74 11.34 -16.92 -26.13
C TYR A 74 10.50 -18.16 -26.42
N SER A 75 11.15 -19.29 -26.63
CA SER A 75 10.52 -20.57 -26.96
C SER A 75 11.11 -21.67 -26.09
N ASN A 76 10.28 -22.63 -25.70
CA ASN A 76 10.68 -23.78 -24.88
C ASN A 76 11.39 -23.34 -23.57
N THR A 77 10.86 -22.30 -22.93
CA THR A 77 11.38 -21.77 -21.66
C THR A 77 10.32 -21.95 -20.59
N THR A 78 10.72 -22.23 -19.37
CA THR A 78 9.80 -22.24 -18.25
C THR A 78 9.35 -20.82 -17.94
N MET A 79 8.17 -20.66 -17.37
CA MET A 79 7.70 -19.37 -16.88
C MET A 79 8.70 -18.77 -15.90
N TRP A 80 9.27 -19.60 -15.02
CA TRP A 80 10.25 -19.15 -14.04
C TRP A 80 11.54 -18.60 -14.67
N GLU A 81 12.09 -19.30 -15.66
CA GLU A 81 13.26 -18.80 -16.41
C GLU A 81 12.97 -17.50 -17.15
N ALA A 82 11.72 -17.34 -17.59
CA ALA A 82 11.27 -16.16 -18.31
C ALA A 82 11.15 -14.92 -17.41
N ILE A 83 10.55 -15.05 -16.25
CA ILE A 83 10.21 -13.92 -15.36
C ILE A 83 11.04 -13.88 -14.07
N GLY A 84 11.39 -15.01 -13.47
CA GLY A 84 12.01 -15.05 -12.15
C GLY A 84 13.31 -14.25 -12.06
N PRO A 85 14.44 -14.70 -12.64
CA PRO A 85 15.74 -14.06 -12.45
C PRO A 85 15.85 -12.68 -13.09
N LYS A 86 15.07 -12.40 -14.14
CA LYS A 86 15.17 -11.15 -14.91
C LYS A 86 14.33 -10.02 -14.35
N THR A 87 13.30 -10.34 -13.59
CA THR A 87 12.34 -9.36 -13.04
C THR A 87 12.41 -9.27 -11.52
N GLU A 88 13.39 -9.97 -10.91
CA GLU A 88 13.52 -10.07 -9.45
C GLU A 88 12.23 -10.60 -8.79
N THR A 89 11.45 -11.41 -9.50
CA THR A 89 10.23 -12.02 -9.00
C THR A 89 10.54 -12.97 -7.85
N GLN A 90 9.92 -12.76 -6.72
CA GLN A 90 10.16 -13.54 -5.50
C GLN A 90 9.16 -14.68 -5.32
N GLY A 91 7.96 -14.54 -5.86
CA GLY A 91 6.93 -15.59 -5.78
C GLY A 91 5.94 -15.50 -6.94
N VAL A 92 5.46 -16.64 -7.39
CA VAL A 92 4.39 -16.77 -8.38
C VAL A 92 3.42 -17.83 -7.91
N LEU A 93 2.15 -17.50 -7.89
CA LEU A 93 1.04 -18.40 -7.61
C LEU A 93 0.02 -18.32 -8.72
N ILE A 94 -0.39 -19.45 -9.26
CA ILE A 94 -1.48 -19.54 -10.23
C ILE A 94 -2.55 -20.46 -9.68
N VAL A 95 -3.76 -19.92 -9.55
CA VAL A 95 -4.96 -20.66 -9.16
C VAL A 95 -5.87 -20.77 -10.37
N LYS A 96 -6.37 -21.95 -10.63
CA LYS A 96 -7.34 -22.24 -11.68
C LYS A 96 -8.38 -23.22 -11.16
N ASP A 97 -9.67 -22.87 -11.34
CA ASP A 97 -10.79 -23.71 -10.91
C ASP A 97 -10.64 -24.13 -9.43
N ASP A 98 -10.39 -23.13 -8.56
CA ASP A 98 -10.18 -23.26 -7.12
C ASP A 98 -9.02 -24.22 -6.70
N SER A 99 -8.09 -24.48 -7.60
CA SER A 99 -6.92 -25.31 -7.32
C SER A 99 -5.63 -24.59 -7.68
N ILE A 100 -4.59 -24.75 -6.84
CA ILE A 100 -3.24 -24.28 -7.13
C ILE A 100 -2.65 -25.17 -8.22
N VAL A 101 -2.45 -24.60 -9.39
CA VAL A 101 -1.84 -25.29 -10.54
C VAL A 101 -0.36 -24.98 -10.70
N TYR A 102 0.11 -23.90 -10.09
CA TYR A 102 1.53 -23.55 -10.06
C TYR A 102 1.84 -22.68 -8.86
N GLU A 103 2.88 -23.03 -8.13
CA GLU A 103 3.42 -22.24 -7.03
C GLU A 103 4.94 -22.33 -7.03
N LYS A 104 5.60 -21.19 -7.02
CA LYS A 104 7.06 -21.13 -6.93
C LYS A 104 7.49 -19.86 -6.22
N CYS A 105 8.35 -20.05 -5.23
CA CYS A 105 8.97 -18.97 -4.46
C CYS A 105 10.49 -19.06 -4.56
N THR A 106 11.19 -17.96 -4.31
CA THR A 106 12.65 -17.87 -4.34
C THR A 106 13.19 -16.87 -3.33
N GLY A 107 14.48 -16.95 -3.04
CA GLY A 107 15.13 -16.10 -2.06
C GLY A 107 14.60 -16.36 -0.66
N ASP A 108 14.25 -15.27 0.04
CA ASP A 108 13.73 -15.31 1.40
C ASP A 108 12.21 -15.44 1.47
N ILE A 109 11.53 -15.58 0.33
CA ILE A 109 10.09 -15.79 0.24
C ILE A 109 9.79 -17.29 0.20
N THR A 110 8.92 -17.73 1.11
CA THR A 110 8.31 -19.06 1.15
C THR A 110 6.79 -18.89 1.15
N PRO A 111 6.00 -19.92 0.85
CA PRO A 111 4.53 -19.82 0.82
C PRO A 111 3.92 -19.26 2.10
N ASP A 112 4.53 -19.55 3.25
CA ASP A 112 4.11 -19.10 4.58
C ASP A 112 4.73 -17.75 5.02
N LYS A 113 5.54 -17.13 4.16
CA LYS A 113 6.23 -15.89 4.51
C LYS A 113 5.34 -14.66 4.27
N ILE A 114 5.15 -13.89 5.33
CA ILE A 114 4.49 -12.58 5.22
C ILE A 114 5.38 -11.61 4.45
N ALA A 115 4.80 -10.92 3.49
CA ALA A 115 5.47 -9.91 2.69
C ALA A 115 4.61 -8.66 2.50
N GLY A 116 5.25 -7.50 2.41
CA GLY A 116 4.57 -6.24 2.12
C GLY A 116 4.02 -6.21 0.70
N VAL A 117 2.73 -5.98 0.56
CA VAL A 117 2.03 -5.97 -0.74
C VAL A 117 1.97 -4.57 -1.38
N PHE A 118 2.55 -3.57 -0.75
CA PHE A 118 2.61 -2.18 -1.24
C PHE A 118 1.27 -1.69 -1.81
N SER A 119 1.24 -1.32 -3.08
CA SER A 119 0.08 -0.68 -3.72
C SER A 119 -1.11 -1.61 -3.94
N VAL A 120 -0.99 -2.91 -3.75
CA VAL A 120 -2.17 -3.80 -3.68
C VAL A 120 -3.10 -3.38 -2.53
N THR A 121 -2.54 -2.80 -1.46
CA THR A 121 -3.30 -2.18 -0.35
C THR A 121 -4.38 -1.21 -0.85
N LYS A 122 -4.15 -0.49 -1.95
CA LYS A 122 -5.12 0.45 -2.52
C LYS A 122 -6.41 -0.25 -2.98
N SER A 123 -6.28 -1.44 -3.56
CA SER A 123 -7.42 -2.27 -3.96
C SER A 123 -8.21 -2.75 -2.74
N ILE A 124 -7.52 -3.15 -1.68
CA ILE A 124 -8.16 -3.57 -0.41
C ILE A 124 -8.88 -2.37 0.24
N THR A 125 -8.26 -1.19 0.23
CA THR A 125 -8.90 0.02 0.77
C THR A 125 -10.15 0.42 -0.03
N SER A 126 -10.09 0.29 -1.36
CA SER A 126 -11.24 0.51 -2.24
C SER A 126 -12.37 -0.48 -1.96
N LEU A 127 -12.05 -1.76 -1.78
CA LEU A 127 -13.02 -2.80 -1.40
C LEU A 127 -13.71 -2.45 -0.07
N LEU A 128 -12.94 -2.07 0.95
CA LEU A 128 -13.51 -1.67 2.24
C LEU A 128 -14.38 -0.40 2.14
N CYS A 129 -14.02 0.53 1.26
CA CYS A 129 -14.85 1.69 0.99
C CYS A 129 -16.20 1.26 0.38
N GLY A 130 -16.19 0.32 -0.58
CA GLY A 130 -17.41 -0.24 -1.17
C GLY A 130 -18.29 -0.92 -0.12
N ILE A 131 -17.72 -1.72 0.77
CA ILE A 131 -18.42 -2.36 1.88
C ILE A 131 -19.02 -1.30 2.82
N ALA A 132 -18.29 -0.23 3.13
CA ALA A 132 -18.80 0.85 3.98
C ALA A 132 -19.96 1.63 3.35
N VAL A 133 -19.99 1.72 2.01
CA VAL A 133 -21.15 2.26 1.25
C VAL A 133 -22.33 1.30 1.33
N ASP A 134 -22.09 0.02 1.08
CA ASP A 134 -23.14 -1.01 1.10
C ASP A 134 -23.79 -1.15 2.48
N GLU A 135 -23.02 -1.02 3.54
CA GLU A 135 -23.49 -1.01 4.93
C GLU A 135 -24.10 0.33 5.36
N GLY A 136 -24.09 1.37 4.53
CA GLY A 136 -24.68 2.68 4.80
C GLY A 136 -23.85 3.59 5.72
N TYR A 137 -22.64 3.24 6.08
CA TYR A 137 -21.72 4.12 6.80
C TYR A 137 -21.26 5.31 5.95
N ILE A 138 -21.11 5.09 4.65
CA ILE A 138 -20.87 6.12 3.64
C ILE A 138 -22.11 6.16 2.76
N LYS A 139 -22.78 7.32 2.68
CA LYS A 139 -24.04 7.43 1.93
C LYS A 139 -23.83 7.47 0.41
N SER A 140 -22.75 8.09 -0.02
CA SER A 140 -22.37 8.19 -1.43
C SER A 140 -20.87 8.44 -1.56
N ILE A 141 -20.26 7.88 -2.60
CA ILE A 141 -18.87 8.23 -2.96
C ILE A 141 -18.73 9.66 -3.48
N ASP A 142 -19.83 10.33 -3.80
CA ASP A 142 -19.84 11.73 -4.21
C ASP A 142 -19.90 12.71 -3.01
N GLU A 143 -19.96 12.20 -1.78
CA GLU A 143 -19.87 13.04 -0.60
C GLU A 143 -18.45 13.64 -0.45
N PRO A 144 -18.36 14.91 -0.03
CA PRO A 144 -17.08 15.51 0.35
C PRO A 144 -16.41 14.74 1.49
N VAL A 145 -15.10 14.55 1.42
CA VAL A 145 -14.33 13.90 2.50
C VAL A 145 -14.49 14.62 3.85
N THR A 146 -14.83 15.90 3.82
CA THR A 146 -15.04 16.73 5.00
C THR A 146 -16.31 16.40 5.80
N VAL A 147 -17.22 15.59 5.25
CA VAL A 147 -18.33 15.01 6.00
C VAL A 147 -17.79 14.14 7.14
N TYR A 148 -16.70 13.44 6.88
CA TYR A 148 -16.05 12.51 7.83
C TYR A 148 -14.83 13.13 8.52
N LEU A 149 -14.05 13.92 7.79
CA LEU A 149 -12.82 14.58 8.25
C LEU A 149 -13.06 16.09 8.46
N THR A 150 -13.96 16.43 9.39
CA THR A 150 -14.44 17.80 9.63
C THR A 150 -13.31 18.75 10.01
N GLU A 151 -12.21 18.25 10.57
CA GLU A 151 -11.03 19.04 10.90
C GLU A 151 -10.34 19.65 9.69
N LEU A 152 -10.59 19.15 8.47
CA LEU A 152 -10.03 19.68 7.23
C LEU A 152 -10.76 20.92 6.71
N LEU A 153 -11.98 21.16 7.17
CA LEU A 153 -12.77 22.37 6.80
C LEU A 153 -12.03 23.69 7.06
N LYS A 154 -11.18 23.71 8.10
CA LYS A 154 -10.40 24.88 8.51
C LYS A 154 -9.03 24.96 7.84
N ALA A 155 -8.62 23.94 7.11
CA ALA A 155 -7.27 23.87 6.54
C ALA A 155 -7.18 24.56 5.17
N ASP A 156 -8.12 24.26 4.28
CA ASP A 156 -8.21 24.84 2.94
C ASP A 156 -9.64 24.64 2.41
N PRO A 157 -10.30 25.65 1.80
CA PRO A 157 -11.65 25.52 1.24
C PRO A 157 -11.77 24.42 0.18
N MET A 158 -10.69 24.07 -0.52
CA MET A 158 -10.67 23.02 -1.54
C MET A 158 -11.00 21.65 -0.97
N TRP A 159 -10.82 21.40 0.33
CA TRP A 159 -11.21 20.16 0.97
C TRP A 159 -12.73 19.89 0.86
N GLN A 160 -13.55 20.93 0.76
CA GLN A 160 -15.00 20.77 0.59
C GLN A 160 -15.39 20.29 -0.81
N LYS A 161 -14.49 20.44 -1.79
CA LYS A 161 -14.69 19.97 -3.16
C LYS A 161 -14.12 18.56 -3.39
N LEU A 162 -13.27 18.09 -2.51
CA LEU A 162 -12.67 16.75 -2.61
C LEU A 162 -13.68 15.70 -2.15
N THR A 163 -14.15 14.87 -3.06
CA THR A 163 -15.08 13.78 -2.78
C THR A 163 -14.33 12.45 -2.60
N ILE A 164 -15.03 11.44 -2.06
CA ILE A 164 -14.52 10.08 -1.97
C ILE A 164 -14.24 9.53 -3.37
N ARG A 165 -15.09 9.82 -4.36
CA ARG A 165 -14.86 9.47 -5.77
C ARG A 165 -13.52 9.97 -6.28
N HIS A 166 -13.18 11.23 -6.04
CA HIS A 166 -11.91 11.80 -6.46
C HIS A 166 -10.69 11.09 -5.84
N LEU A 167 -10.83 10.56 -4.62
CA LEU A 167 -9.78 9.73 -4.00
C LEU A 167 -9.65 8.39 -4.69
N LEU A 168 -10.78 7.71 -4.97
CA LEU A 168 -10.82 6.42 -5.66
C LEU A 168 -10.28 6.52 -7.08
N ASP A 169 -10.61 7.59 -7.79
CA ASP A 169 -10.20 7.82 -9.18
C ASP A 169 -8.81 8.44 -9.32
N MET A 170 -8.08 8.65 -8.22
CA MET A 170 -6.76 9.32 -8.21
C MET A 170 -6.80 10.72 -8.82
N GLN A 171 -7.89 11.46 -8.56
CA GLN A 171 -8.14 12.81 -9.06
C GLN A 171 -8.23 13.84 -7.93
N SER A 172 -7.44 13.67 -6.89
CA SER A 172 -7.52 14.49 -5.67
C SER A 172 -7.16 15.96 -5.87
N GLY A 173 -6.34 16.28 -6.86
CA GLY A 173 -5.77 17.61 -7.04
C GLY A 173 -4.74 18.00 -5.97
N LEU A 174 -4.37 17.11 -5.07
CA LEU A 174 -3.39 17.36 -4.00
C LEU A 174 -1.98 17.56 -4.57
N ASN A 175 -1.16 18.28 -3.84
CA ASN A 175 0.26 18.44 -4.11
C ASN A 175 1.08 17.46 -3.27
N PHE A 176 0.96 16.20 -3.58
CA PHE A 176 1.77 15.14 -2.98
C PHE A 176 2.63 14.48 -4.06
N ASP A 177 3.86 14.13 -3.75
CA ASP A 177 4.80 13.57 -4.71
C ASP A 177 5.21 12.16 -4.26
N ASP A 178 4.76 11.16 -5.02
CA ASP A 178 5.07 9.74 -4.83
C ASP A 178 6.42 9.33 -5.42
N THR A 179 7.24 10.30 -5.87
CA THR A 179 8.50 9.98 -6.53
C THR A 179 9.50 9.37 -5.55
N TYR A 180 9.96 8.19 -5.88
CA TYR A 180 11.09 7.52 -5.24
C TYR A 180 12.37 7.91 -6.00
N SER A 181 13.05 8.96 -5.56
CA SER A 181 14.32 9.37 -6.15
C SER A 181 15.35 9.60 -5.07
N LEU A 182 16.48 8.93 -5.19
CA LEU A 182 17.64 9.11 -4.29
C LEU A 182 18.58 10.24 -4.77
N ARG A 183 18.21 10.99 -5.82
CA ARG A 183 19.04 12.10 -6.30
C ARG A 183 18.99 13.25 -5.31
N LEU A 184 20.13 13.89 -5.05
CA LEU A 184 20.23 15.04 -4.13
C LEU A 184 19.25 16.18 -4.47
N GLN A 185 18.97 16.40 -5.74
CA GLN A 185 18.01 17.41 -6.20
C GLN A 185 16.56 17.10 -5.80
N ASP A 186 16.25 15.83 -5.50
CA ASP A 186 14.91 15.35 -5.18
C ASP A 186 14.68 15.19 -3.67
N LEU A 187 15.58 15.68 -2.82
CA LEU A 187 15.48 15.55 -1.35
C LEU A 187 14.15 16.06 -0.78
N LYS A 188 13.54 17.08 -1.38
CA LYS A 188 12.21 17.58 -0.95
C LYS A 188 11.11 16.57 -1.24
N ARG A 189 11.20 15.85 -2.38
CA ARG A 189 10.26 14.81 -2.81
C ARG A 189 10.43 13.56 -1.97
N LEU A 190 11.68 13.14 -1.78
CA LEU A 190 12.04 12.03 -0.90
C LEU A 190 11.44 12.19 0.50
N ASN A 191 11.32 13.44 0.98
CA ASN A 191 10.76 13.72 2.28
C ASN A 191 9.25 13.43 2.38
N ALA A 192 8.47 13.56 1.29
CA ALA A 192 7.03 13.24 1.28
C ALA A 192 6.83 11.73 1.48
N MET A 193 7.50 10.90 0.70
CA MET A 193 7.43 9.44 0.82
C MET A 193 8.04 8.92 2.12
N SER A 194 9.17 9.49 2.57
CA SER A 194 9.75 9.12 3.86
C SER A 194 8.80 9.43 5.03
N ARG A 195 8.02 10.50 4.95
CA ARG A 195 6.99 10.80 5.95
C ARG A 195 5.84 9.84 5.90
N LEU A 196 5.46 9.38 4.72
CA LEU A 196 4.41 8.39 4.54
C LEU A 196 4.81 7.07 5.19
N TYR A 197 5.97 6.51 4.84
CA TYR A 197 6.41 5.20 5.33
C TYR A 197 6.93 5.21 6.77
N TYR A 198 7.66 6.26 7.18
CA TYR A 198 8.36 6.28 8.47
C TYR A 198 7.83 7.36 9.42
N GLY A 199 6.81 8.09 9.01
CA GLY A 199 6.10 9.05 9.85
C GLY A 199 5.19 8.36 10.87
N ARG A 200 4.95 9.03 12.00
CA ARG A 200 4.12 8.48 13.09
C ARG A 200 2.70 9.04 13.14
N ASN A 201 2.38 10.04 12.33
CA ASN A 201 1.10 10.73 12.42
C ASN A 201 0.62 11.17 11.03
N ILE A 202 -0.09 10.28 10.36
CA ILE A 202 -0.71 10.52 9.07
C ILE A 202 -1.72 11.67 9.14
N LYS A 203 -2.56 11.73 10.18
CA LYS A 203 -3.58 12.78 10.36
C LYS A 203 -2.97 14.17 10.35
N ALA A 204 -1.80 14.34 11.01
CA ALA A 204 -1.09 15.62 11.01
C ALA A 204 -0.43 15.93 9.66
N GLN A 205 -0.09 14.93 8.87
CA GLN A 205 0.45 15.12 7.52
C GLN A 205 -0.67 15.58 6.57
N VAL A 206 -1.82 14.91 6.59
CA VAL A 206 -2.99 15.26 5.77
C VAL A 206 -3.40 16.71 5.96
N LYS A 207 -3.47 17.21 7.21
CA LYS A 207 -3.80 18.61 7.51
C LYS A 207 -2.85 19.65 6.90
N LYS A 208 -1.63 19.25 6.54
CA LYS A 208 -0.61 20.13 5.95
C LYS A 208 -0.56 20.08 4.42
N LEU A 209 -1.33 19.19 3.82
CA LEU A 209 -1.39 19.09 2.37
C LEU A 209 -1.98 20.34 1.76
N LYS A 210 -1.54 20.64 0.56
CA LYS A 210 -2.03 21.73 -0.28
C LYS A 210 -2.55 21.16 -1.58
N PHE A 211 -3.45 21.87 -2.22
CA PHE A 211 -3.89 21.55 -3.55
C PHE A 211 -3.00 22.25 -4.59
N ARG A 212 -2.79 21.58 -5.73
CA ARG A 212 -2.14 22.13 -6.92
C ARG A 212 -3.15 22.47 -8.01
N CYS A 213 -4.29 21.80 -8.02
CA CYS A 213 -5.42 22.02 -8.91
C CYS A 213 -6.73 21.63 -8.22
N GLU A 214 -7.86 21.91 -8.85
CA GLU A 214 -9.17 21.55 -8.36
C GLU A 214 -9.36 20.02 -8.41
N PRO A 215 -9.93 19.37 -7.37
CA PRO A 215 -10.29 17.96 -7.41
C PRO A 215 -11.15 17.61 -8.62
N GLY A 216 -10.91 16.45 -9.22
CA GLY A 216 -11.64 15.95 -10.40
C GLY A 216 -11.11 16.47 -11.75
N THR A 217 -10.09 17.34 -11.77
CA THR A 217 -9.61 17.95 -13.02
C THR A 217 -8.43 17.24 -13.65
N GLU A 218 -7.65 16.49 -12.87
CA GLU A 218 -6.44 15.83 -13.35
C GLU A 218 -6.24 14.49 -12.64
N TYR A 219 -5.97 13.45 -13.42
CA TYR A 219 -5.52 12.16 -12.90
C TYR A 219 -4.05 12.25 -12.49
N ARG A 220 -3.76 11.86 -11.27
CA ARG A 220 -2.39 11.67 -10.80
C ARG A 220 -2.33 10.58 -9.74
N TYR A 221 -1.52 9.57 -10.00
CA TYR A 221 -1.30 8.51 -9.02
C TYR A 221 -0.64 9.08 -7.75
N GLU A 222 -1.29 8.92 -6.61
CA GLU A 222 -0.83 9.44 -5.32
C GLU A 222 -1.19 8.48 -4.18
N SER A 223 -0.21 8.01 -3.43
CA SER A 223 -0.46 7.10 -2.30
C SER A 223 -1.21 7.79 -1.15
N MET A 224 -1.05 9.11 -1.01
CA MET A 224 -1.74 9.88 0.02
C MET A 224 -3.27 9.86 -0.13
N THR A 225 -3.80 9.67 -1.35
CA THR A 225 -5.26 9.55 -1.56
C THR A 225 -5.82 8.32 -0.84
N THR A 226 -5.08 7.21 -0.87
CA THR A 226 -5.46 5.98 -0.18
C THR A 226 -5.40 6.12 1.33
N GLU A 227 -4.41 6.85 1.85
CA GLU A 227 -4.33 7.15 3.30
C GLU A 227 -5.52 7.98 3.76
N ILE A 228 -5.92 9.00 2.97
CA ILE A 228 -7.10 9.81 3.27
C ILE A 228 -8.37 8.96 3.22
N LEU A 229 -8.49 8.07 2.23
CA LEU A 229 -9.62 7.16 2.11
C LEU A 229 -9.71 6.21 3.32
N GLY A 230 -8.58 5.67 3.78
CA GLY A 230 -8.51 4.89 5.02
C GLY A 230 -9.02 5.68 6.24
N LEU A 231 -8.62 6.94 6.38
CA LEU A 231 -9.11 7.80 7.46
C LEU A 231 -10.62 8.09 7.34
N VAL A 232 -11.15 8.24 6.13
CA VAL A 232 -12.60 8.39 5.88
C VAL A 232 -13.34 7.14 6.35
N ILE A 233 -12.86 5.95 5.98
CA ILE A 233 -13.45 4.66 6.39
C ILE A 233 -13.45 4.54 7.93
N GLU A 234 -12.32 4.83 8.59
CA GLU A 234 -12.26 4.80 10.06
C GLU A 234 -13.29 5.74 10.71
N ARG A 235 -13.46 6.93 10.17
CA ARG A 235 -14.39 7.92 10.72
C ARG A 235 -15.84 7.58 10.44
N ALA A 236 -16.14 7.07 9.24
CA ALA A 236 -17.48 6.66 8.86
C ALA A 236 -17.96 5.46 9.71
N THR A 237 -17.09 4.46 9.88
CA THR A 237 -17.44 3.23 10.59
C THR A 237 -17.28 3.33 12.12
N GLY A 238 -16.52 4.30 12.61
CA GLY A 238 -16.13 4.41 14.00
C GLY A 238 -15.15 3.32 14.47
N ARG A 239 -14.54 2.57 13.55
CA ARG A 239 -13.64 1.43 13.81
C ARG A 239 -12.23 1.74 13.32
N ARG A 240 -11.22 1.08 13.88
CA ARG A 240 -9.88 1.10 13.30
C ARG A 240 -9.90 0.37 11.97
N PHE A 241 -9.11 0.83 11.02
CA PHE A 241 -9.03 0.23 9.67
C PHE A 241 -8.74 -1.28 9.74
N ALA A 242 -7.78 -1.70 10.55
CA ALA A 242 -7.41 -3.11 10.71
C ALA A 242 -8.56 -3.96 11.29
N ASP A 243 -9.32 -3.43 12.27
CA ASP A 243 -10.45 -4.16 12.86
C ASP A 243 -11.59 -4.32 11.86
N TYR A 244 -11.86 -3.30 11.05
CA TYR A 244 -12.88 -3.35 10.01
C TYR A 244 -12.47 -4.29 8.88
N LEU A 245 -11.20 -4.26 8.45
CA LEU A 245 -10.63 -5.20 7.50
C LEU A 245 -10.75 -6.65 8.00
N ALA A 246 -10.40 -6.89 9.25
CA ALA A 246 -10.48 -8.22 9.87
C ALA A 246 -11.92 -8.76 9.82
N GLU A 247 -12.90 -7.94 10.21
CA GLU A 247 -14.30 -8.36 10.28
C GLU A 247 -14.93 -8.56 8.90
N LYS A 248 -14.63 -7.67 7.95
CA LYS A 248 -15.35 -7.63 6.67
C LYS A 248 -14.68 -8.41 5.55
N VAL A 249 -13.39 -8.66 5.65
CA VAL A 249 -12.63 -9.30 4.57
C VAL A 249 -11.85 -10.50 5.10
N TRP A 250 -10.98 -10.31 6.08
CA TRP A 250 -10.03 -11.34 6.51
C TRP A 250 -10.72 -12.59 7.05
N THR A 251 -11.59 -12.40 8.03
CA THR A 251 -12.34 -13.48 8.67
C THR A 251 -13.33 -14.17 7.72
N PRO A 252 -14.19 -13.42 6.97
CA PRO A 252 -15.14 -14.07 6.03
C PRO A 252 -14.48 -14.85 4.91
N LEU A 253 -13.28 -14.44 4.48
CA LEU A 253 -12.53 -15.13 3.43
C LEU A 253 -11.65 -16.27 3.97
N GLY A 254 -11.61 -16.50 5.28
CA GLY A 254 -10.75 -17.51 5.87
C GLY A 254 -9.27 -17.25 5.63
N MET A 255 -8.83 -15.99 5.55
CA MET A 255 -7.44 -15.63 5.29
C MET A 255 -6.52 -16.18 6.38
N GLU A 256 -5.41 -16.80 6.00
CA GLU A 256 -4.54 -17.55 6.91
C GLU A 256 -3.77 -16.63 7.89
N PHE A 257 -3.25 -15.52 7.41
CA PHE A 257 -2.39 -14.60 8.20
C PHE A 257 -2.99 -13.19 8.23
#